data_aa619f0c10e6ada2fab6783531213318
#
_entry.id   aa619f0c10e6ada2fab6783531213318
#
_cell.length_a   1.000
_cell.length_b   1.000
_cell.length_c   1.000
_cell.angle_alpha   90.00
_cell.angle_beta   90.00
_cell.angle_gamma   90.00
#
_symmetry.space_group_name_H-M   'P 1'
#
loop_
_entity.id
_entity.type
_entity.pdbx_description
1 polymer ?
#
loop_
_entity_poly.entity_id
_entity_poly.type
_entity_poly.pdbx_seq_one_letter_code
_entity_poly.pdbx_strand_id
1 'polypeptide(L)'
;MRMNLNEELAMAIMVGDGREEGDEEKISEDHIRSIWHDDDLYTIHTDLDIAAAKAELQGTNTGANFGENYIYAEAIVNASLYSREQYKGSGALEFYCTPHLLNKMLLARDLNGRRIYSSVTDLAAALNVTAIHTAEQFEGLTRTTKTGNKTKKLLGLFVNLDDYHVGSTKGGEITRFNQFDIDFNQEKYLIETRLSGALTRVYSAIALEEDVTAVAAEGHTDQEVAG
;
A
#
# COMPACT_ATOMS: atom_id res chain seq x y z
N MET A 1 3.61 12.99 20.38
CA MET A 1 3.27 11.68 21.00
C MET A 1 1.95 11.10 20.51
N ARG A 2 0.79 11.72 20.76
CA ARG A 2 -0.51 11.16 20.29
C ARG A 2 -0.62 11.07 18.77
N MET A 3 -0.08 12.04 18.06
CA MET A 3 -0.05 12.08 16.60
C MET A 3 0.80 10.94 16.04
N ASN A 4 1.97 10.72 16.60
CA ASN A 4 2.85 9.61 16.19
C ASN A 4 2.21 8.23 16.46
N LEU A 5 1.53 8.06 17.62
CA LEU A 5 0.82 6.80 17.90
C LEU A 5 -0.30 6.52 16.88
N ASN A 6 -1.06 7.54 16.49
CA ASN A 6 -2.11 7.37 15.49
C ASN A 6 -1.54 7.08 14.10
N GLU A 7 -0.40 7.67 13.76
CA GLU A 7 0.31 7.42 12.51
C GLU A 7 0.84 5.99 12.46
N GLU A 8 1.53 5.54 13.51
CA GLU A 8 2.00 4.16 13.64
C GLU A 8 0.85 3.15 13.58
N LEU A 9 -0.28 3.47 14.25
CA LEU A 9 -1.46 2.61 14.21
C LEU A 9 -2.07 2.53 12.80
N ALA A 10 -2.15 3.65 12.10
CA ALA A 10 -2.64 3.68 10.72
C ALA A 10 -1.73 2.85 9.80
N MET A 11 -0.41 2.94 9.99
CA MET A 11 0.57 2.13 9.26
C MET A 11 0.43 0.65 9.58
N ALA A 12 0.29 0.28 10.85
CA ALA A 12 0.06 -1.10 11.27
C ALA A 12 -1.21 -1.70 10.65
N ILE A 13 -2.29 -0.93 10.54
CA ILE A 13 -3.54 -1.36 9.91
C ILE A 13 -3.39 -1.52 8.40
N MET A 14 -2.76 -0.56 7.73
CA MET A 14 -2.70 -0.55 6.27
C MET A 14 -1.64 -1.50 5.72
N VAL A 15 -0.43 -1.46 6.27
CA VAL A 15 0.76 -2.11 5.70
C VAL A 15 1.64 -2.83 6.74
N GLY A 16 1.16 -3.00 7.97
CA GLY A 16 1.91 -3.66 9.05
C GLY A 16 2.42 -5.04 8.65
N ASP A 17 3.61 -5.39 9.11
CA ASP A 17 4.30 -6.66 8.81
C ASP A 17 4.09 -7.75 9.89
N GLY A 18 3.28 -7.44 10.91
CA GLY A 18 2.96 -8.37 11.99
C GLY A 18 4.07 -8.52 13.02
N ARG A 19 4.80 -7.43 13.30
CA ARG A 19 5.91 -7.42 14.27
C ARG A 19 5.52 -7.98 15.61
N GLU A 20 6.44 -8.75 16.20
CA GLU A 20 6.26 -9.36 17.51
C GLU A 20 6.57 -8.38 18.66
N GLU A 21 6.07 -8.70 19.86
CA GLU A 21 6.39 -7.98 21.07
C GLU A 21 7.90 -8.13 21.38
N GLY A 22 8.59 -7.02 21.48
CA GLY A 22 10.02 -6.97 21.79
C GLY A 22 10.91 -6.37 20.73
N ASP A 23 10.39 -6.07 19.55
CA ASP A 23 11.10 -5.25 18.56
C ASP A 23 11.29 -3.84 19.11
N GLU A 24 12.52 -3.45 19.36
CA GLU A 24 12.84 -2.10 19.84
C GLU A 24 12.37 -1.07 18.80
N GLU A 25 11.82 0.04 19.25
CA GLU A 25 11.39 1.22 18.46
C GLU A 25 10.04 1.08 17.72
N LYS A 26 9.32 -0.04 17.84
CA LYS A 26 8.07 -0.26 17.08
C LYS A 26 6.94 -0.75 17.98
N ILE A 27 5.71 -0.43 17.60
CA ILE A 27 4.54 -1.03 18.26
C ILE A 27 4.47 -2.52 17.91
N SER A 28 4.00 -3.35 18.86
CA SER A 28 3.65 -4.74 18.56
C SER A 28 2.40 -4.79 17.68
N GLU A 29 2.45 -5.58 16.62
CA GLU A 29 1.36 -5.76 15.65
C GLU A 29 0.73 -7.15 15.72
N ASP A 30 1.04 -7.97 16.74
CA ASP A 30 0.60 -9.37 16.86
C ASP A 30 -0.90 -9.59 16.70
N HIS A 31 -1.70 -8.59 17.08
CA HIS A 31 -3.15 -8.65 17.05
C HIS A 31 -3.77 -7.79 15.94
N ILE A 32 -2.96 -7.18 15.10
CA ILE A 32 -3.40 -6.34 13.97
C ILE A 32 -3.10 -7.08 12.68
N ARG A 33 -4.15 -7.51 11.96
CA ARG A 33 -4.00 -8.05 10.62
C ARG A 33 -4.04 -6.87 9.65
N SER A 34 -2.88 -6.55 9.07
CA SER A 34 -2.80 -5.45 8.12
C SER A 34 -3.54 -5.80 6.82
N ILE A 35 -4.06 -4.78 6.16
CA ILE A 35 -4.79 -4.94 4.91
C ILE A 35 -3.89 -5.51 3.81
N TRP A 36 -2.64 -5.05 3.73
CA TRP A 36 -1.71 -5.51 2.69
C TRP A 36 -1.22 -6.94 2.86
N HIS A 37 -0.92 -7.37 4.11
CA HIS A 37 -0.37 -8.70 4.38
C HIS A 37 -1.44 -9.73 4.78
N ASP A 38 -2.72 -9.38 4.63
CA ASP A 38 -3.82 -10.32 4.89
C ASP A 38 -3.81 -11.48 3.90
N ASP A 39 -4.55 -12.54 4.20
CA ASP A 39 -4.66 -13.69 3.33
C ASP A 39 -5.37 -13.33 2.01
N ASP A 40 -5.04 -14.05 0.92
CA ASP A 40 -5.67 -13.89 -0.40
C ASP A 40 -7.20 -14.01 -0.38
N LEU A 41 -7.76 -14.55 0.71
CA LEU A 41 -9.21 -14.59 0.95
C LEU A 41 -9.81 -13.22 1.25
N TYR A 42 -9.05 -12.34 1.89
CA TYR A 42 -9.52 -11.01 2.31
C TYR A 42 -9.01 -9.91 1.40
N THR A 43 -7.73 -9.97 1.02
CA THR A 43 -7.09 -9.00 0.14
C THR A 43 -6.73 -9.64 -1.19
N ILE A 44 -7.22 -9.05 -2.28
CA ILE A 44 -6.91 -9.46 -3.66
C ILE A 44 -5.55 -8.86 -4.01
N HIS A 45 -4.53 -9.70 -4.15
CA HIS A 45 -3.21 -9.27 -4.61
C HIS A 45 -3.15 -9.28 -6.12
N THR A 46 -2.93 -8.12 -6.72
CA THR A 46 -2.91 -7.94 -8.18
C THR A 46 -1.57 -7.40 -8.62
N ASP A 47 -0.92 -8.16 -9.50
CA ASP A 47 0.34 -7.73 -10.10
C ASP A 47 0.09 -6.74 -11.24
N LEU A 48 0.92 -5.71 -11.30
CA LEU A 48 0.95 -4.79 -12.42
C LEU A 48 1.68 -5.42 -13.61
N ASP A 49 0.96 -5.61 -14.72
CA ASP A 49 1.54 -6.10 -15.97
C ASP A 49 1.68 -4.96 -17.00
N ILE A 50 2.85 -4.32 -16.97
CA ILE A 50 3.19 -3.22 -17.90
C ILE A 50 3.34 -3.75 -19.32
N ALA A 51 3.80 -4.99 -19.50
CA ALA A 51 3.99 -5.58 -20.81
C ALA A 51 2.66 -5.86 -21.49
N ALA A 52 1.69 -6.40 -20.76
CA ALA A 52 0.34 -6.64 -21.26
C ALA A 52 -0.34 -5.31 -21.64
N ALA A 53 -0.28 -4.29 -20.79
CA ALA A 53 -0.84 -2.97 -21.09
C ALA A 53 -0.21 -2.33 -22.33
N LYS A 54 1.10 -2.46 -22.49
CA LYS A 54 1.80 -2.00 -23.70
C LYS A 54 1.36 -2.74 -24.95
N ALA A 55 1.20 -4.04 -24.86
CA ALA A 55 0.75 -4.87 -25.99
C ALA A 55 -0.70 -4.54 -26.41
N GLU A 56 -1.57 -4.29 -25.45
CA GLU A 56 -2.96 -3.90 -25.70
C GLU A 56 -3.03 -2.53 -26.39
N LEU A 57 -2.29 -1.54 -25.92
CA LEU A 57 -2.19 -0.22 -26.54
C LEU A 57 -1.63 -0.29 -27.96
N GLN A 58 -0.60 -1.08 -28.20
CA GLN A 58 -0.02 -1.29 -29.55
C GLN A 58 -0.96 -2.05 -30.46
N GLY A 59 -1.73 -2.98 -29.95
CA GLY A 59 -2.77 -3.71 -30.72
C GLY A 59 -3.87 -2.78 -31.22
N THR A 60 -4.22 -1.77 -30.44
CA THR A 60 -5.25 -0.78 -30.77
C THR A 60 -4.73 0.28 -31.77
N ASN A 61 -3.45 0.63 -31.69
CA ASN A 61 -2.85 1.67 -32.53
C ASN A 61 -1.42 1.31 -32.95
N THR A 62 -1.30 0.47 -33.97
CA THR A 62 -0.05 -0.07 -34.48
C THR A 62 0.88 1.06 -34.95
N GLY A 63 2.09 1.15 -34.40
CA GLY A 63 3.08 2.19 -34.71
C GLY A 63 3.02 3.45 -33.83
N ALA A 64 2.09 3.53 -32.90
CA ALA A 64 2.06 4.60 -31.92
C ALA A 64 3.15 4.39 -30.86
N ASN A 65 3.88 5.47 -30.55
CA ASN A 65 4.87 5.47 -29.48
C ASN A 65 4.30 6.17 -28.24
N PHE A 66 3.70 5.41 -27.35
CA PHE A 66 3.14 5.91 -26.10
C PHE A 66 4.25 6.23 -25.09
N GLY A 67 4.10 7.31 -24.34
CA GLY A 67 5.02 7.64 -23.25
C GLY A 67 4.94 6.65 -22.10
N GLU A 68 6.04 6.45 -21.38
CA GLU A 68 6.11 5.50 -20.25
C GLU A 68 5.07 5.79 -19.17
N ASN A 69 4.83 7.05 -18.82
CA ASN A 69 3.83 7.44 -17.84
C ASN A 69 2.41 7.06 -18.28
N TYR A 70 2.15 7.12 -19.60
CA TYR A 70 0.87 6.72 -20.15
C TYR A 70 0.65 5.22 -19.99
N ILE A 71 1.62 4.42 -20.44
CA ILE A 71 1.56 2.95 -20.36
C ILE A 71 1.41 2.51 -18.90
N TYR A 72 2.14 3.17 -18.00
CA TYR A 72 2.10 2.85 -16.58
C TYR A 72 0.73 3.18 -15.95
N ALA A 73 0.18 4.37 -16.27
CA ALA A 73 -1.14 4.77 -15.81
C ALA A 73 -2.24 3.84 -16.33
N GLU A 74 -2.17 3.45 -17.61
CA GLU A 74 -3.10 2.51 -18.23
C GLU A 74 -3.02 1.12 -17.58
N ALA A 75 -1.80 0.64 -17.30
CA ALA A 75 -1.61 -0.63 -16.61
C ALA A 75 -2.26 -0.62 -15.22
N ILE A 76 -2.14 0.48 -14.47
CA ILE A 76 -2.76 0.62 -13.15
C ILE A 76 -4.29 0.64 -13.26
N VAL A 77 -4.83 1.41 -14.20
CA VAL A 77 -6.28 1.48 -14.41
C VAL A 77 -6.83 0.09 -14.79
N ASN A 78 -6.21 -0.59 -15.73
CA ASN A 78 -6.61 -1.93 -16.15
C ASN A 78 -6.54 -2.92 -14.99
N ALA A 79 -5.43 -2.97 -14.26
CA ALA A 79 -5.26 -3.86 -13.10
C ALA A 79 -6.32 -3.58 -12.03
N SER A 80 -6.63 -2.31 -11.75
CA SER A 80 -7.64 -1.94 -10.77
C SER A 80 -9.05 -2.35 -11.18
N LEU A 81 -9.38 -2.23 -12.46
CA LEU A 81 -10.71 -2.58 -12.99
C LEU A 81 -10.90 -4.11 -13.05
N TYR A 82 -9.90 -4.86 -13.52
CA TYR A 82 -9.99 -6.34 -13.56
C TYR A 82 -10.08 -6.94 -12.15
N SER A 83 -9.33 -6.41 -11.18
CA SER A 83 -9.38 -6.89 -9.79
C SER A 83 -10.75 -6.72 -9.15
N ARG A 84 -11.52 -5.73 -9.60
CA ARG A 84 -12.88 -5.47 -9.09
C ARG A 84 -13.90 -6.55 -9.45
N GLU A 85 -13.65 -7.38 -10.43
CA GLU A 85 -14.53 -8.52 -10.76
C GLU A 85 -14.65 -9.48 -9.56
N GLN A 86 -13.61 -9.58 -8.75
CA GLN A 86 -13.58 -10.43 -7.55
C GLN A 86 -13.98 -9.69 -6.27
N TYR A 87 -14.05 -8.35 -6.29
CA TYR A 87 -14.35 -7.54 -5.10
C TYR A 87 -15.74 -7.80 -4.55
N LYS A 88 -15.84 -8.02 -3.24
CA LYS A 88 -17.08 -8.30 -2.50
C LYS A 88 -17.24 -7.45 -1.23
N GLY A 89 -16.46 -6.40 -1.09
CA GLY A 89 -16.57 -5.48 0.04
C GLY A 89 -17.85 -4.64 0.02
N SER A 90 -18.05 -3.88 1.09
CA SER A 90 -19.17 -2.97 1.21
C SER A 90 -18.83 -1.60 0.64
N GLY A 91 -19.66 -1.10 -0.25
CA GLY A 91 -19.58 0.29 -0.72
C GLY A 91 -18.47 0.57 -1.73
N ALA A 92 -18.15 1.86 -1.86
CA ALA A 92 -17.19 2.36 -2.82
C ALA A 92 -15.77 2.30 -2.24
N LEU A 93 -14.82 1.97 -3.09
CA LEU A 93 -13.40 1.91 -2.74
C LEU A 93 -12.77 3.30 -2.69
N GLU A 94 -11.81 3.47 -1.81
CA GLU A 94 -10.85 4.57 -1.79
C GLU A 94 -9.47 4.04 -2.18
N PHE A 95 -8.67 4.87 -2.81
CA PHE A 95 -7.32 4.51 -3.25
C PHE A 95 -6.27 5.19 -2.40
N TYR A 96 -5.38 4.41 -1.81
CA TYR A 96 -4.26 4.85 -1.01
C TYR A 96 -2.96 4.55 -1.75
N CYS A 97 -2.16 5.57 -2.06
CA CYS A 97 -0.93 5.40 -2.83
C CYS A 97 0.15 6.39 -2.42
N THR A 98 1.35 6.26 -3.00
CA THR A 98 2.42 7.23 -2.79
C THR A 98 2.17 8.52 -3.58
N PRO A 99 2.64 9.69 -3.08
CA PRO A 99 2.60 10.94 -3.86
C PRO A 99 3.33 10.83 -5.19
N HIS A 100 4.42 10.05 -5.23
CA HIS A 100 5.18 9.82 -6.46
C HIS A 100 4.33 9.10 -7.52
N LEU A 101 3.62 8.05 -7.14
CA LEU A 101 2.73 7.32 -8.04
C LEU A 101 1.61 8.21 -8.58
N LEU A 102 0.95 8.96 -7.69
CA LEU A 102 -0.10 9.90 -8.09
C LEU A 102 0.39 10.91 -9.13
N ASN A 103 1.57 11.51 -8.87
CA ASN A 103 2.16 12.46 -9.81
C ASN A 103 2.50 11.82 -11.16
N LYS A 104 3.04 10.58 -11.15
CA LYS A 104 3.36 9.83 -12.36
C LYS A 104 2.11 9.59 -13.23
N MET A 105 0.98 9.23 -12.61
CA MET A 105 -0.29 9.05 -13.30
C MET A 105 -0.86 10.36 -13.85
N LEU A 106 -0.82 11.45 -13.08
CA LEU A 106 -1.28 12.78 -13.54
C LEU A 106 -0.42 13.37 -14.67
N LEU A 107 0.83 12.92 -14.80
CA LEU A 107 1.73 13.34 -15.88
C LEU A 107 1.54 12.50 -17.16
N ALA A 108 0.64 11.52 -17.16
CA ALA A 108 0.32 10.75 -18.36
C ALA A 108 -0.23 11.64 -19.47
N ARG A 109 0.32 11.47 -20.68
CA ARG A 109 -0.04 12.26 -21.88
C ARG A 109 -0.41 11.32 -23.01
N ASP A 110 -1.39 11.76 -23.81
CA ASP A 110 -1.76 11.10 -25.06
C ASP A 110 -0.69 11.33 -26.16
N LEU A 111 -0.90 10.70 -27.32
CA LEU A 111 -0.01 10.85 -28.48
C LEU A 111 0.08 12.30 -29.00
N ASN A 112 -0.89 13.14 -28.68
CA ASN A 112 -0.92 14.55 -29.08
C ASN A 112 -0.28 15.47 -28.02
N GLY A 113 0.28 14.89 -26.92
CA GLY A 113 0.89 15.60 -25.82
C GLY A 113 -0.09 16.22 -24.83
N ARG A 114 -1.40 15.91 -24.92
CA ARG A 114 -2.41 16.37 -23.98
C ARG A 114 -2.39 15.50 -22.74
N ARG A 115 -2.63 16.09 -21.57
CA ARG A 115 -2.83 15.35 -20.35
C ARG A 115 -4.14 14.57 -20.42
N ILE A 116 -4.13 13.31 -20.01
CA ILE A 116 -5.31 12.46 -19.99
C ILE A 116 -6.16 12.79 -18.76
N TYR A 117 -5.50 12.88 -17.61
CA TYR A 117 -6.15 13.25 -16.35
C TYR A 117 -5.82 14.71 -16.05
N SER A 118 -6.83 15.57 -16.09
CA SER A 118 -6.65 17.00 -15.84
C SER A 118 -6.61 17.32 -14.35
N SER A 119 -7.20 16.44 -13.53
CA SER A 119 -7.31 16.59 -12.08
C SER A 119 -7.26 15.23 -11.37
N VAL A 120 -7.06 15.27 -10.05
CA VAL A 120 -7.16 14.07 -9.19
C VAL A 120 -8.57 13.47 -9.26
N THR A 121 -9.59 14.30 -9.41
CA THR A 121 -10.99 13.86 -9.54
C THR A 121 -11.22 13.06 -10.83
N ASP A 122 -10.62 13.48 -11.95
CA ASP A 122 -10.72 12.75 -13.22
C ASP A 122 -10.02 11.39 -13.11
N LEU A 123 -8.87 11.35 -12.45
CA LEU A 123 -8.17 10.10 -12.17
C LEU A 123 -8.98 9.18 -11.26
N ALA A 124 -9.59 9.73 -10.20
CA ALA A 124 -10.45 8.97 -9.30
C ALA A 124 -11.65 8.37 -10.04
N ALA A 125 -12.24 9.12 -10.97
CA ALA A 125 -13.33 8.62 -11.82
C ALA A 125 -12.84 7.49 -12.74
N ALA A 126 -11.66 7.60 -13.33
CA ALA A 126 -11.07 6.55 -14.17
C ALA A 126 -10.77 5.27 -13.36
N LEU A 127 -10.26 5.41 -12.15
CA LEU A 127 -10.03 4.31 -11.21
C LEU A 127 -11.34 3.81 -10.56
N ASN A 128 -12.46 4.48 -10.80
CA ASN A 128 -13.76 4.20 -10.17
C ASN A 128 -13.67 4.17 -8.64
N VAL A 129 -12.99 5.15 -8.03
CA VAL A 129 -12.85 5.31 -6.58
C VAL A 129 -13.50 6.60 -6.11
N THR A 130 -13.88 6.64 -4.82
CA THR A 130 -14.50 7.83 -4.21
C THR A 130 -13.48 8.93 -3.95
N ALA A 131 -12.29 8.54 -3.50
CA ALA A 131 -11.20 9.45 -3.17
C ALA A 131 -9.84 8.80 -3.41
N ILE A 132 -8.81 9.64 -3.59
CA ILE A 132 -7.41 9.22 -3.65
C ILE A 132 -6.68 9.89 -2.49
N HIS A 133 -6.05 9.07 -1.65
CA HIS A 133 -5.25 9.50 -0.51
C HIS A 133 -3.78 9.20 -0.75
N THR A 134 -2.90 10.09 -0.32
CA THR A 134 -1.47 9.91 -0.46
C THR A 134 -0.80 9.69 0.89
N ALA A 135 0.06 8.68 0.97
CA ALA A 135 0.90 8.37 2.12
C ALA A 135 2.35 8.20 1.66
N GLU A 136 3.25 9.05 2.14
CA GLU A 136 4.69 8.94 1.83
C GLU A 136 5.29 7.67 2.42
N GLN A 137 4.73 7.19 3.52
CA GLN A 137 5.17 5.99 4.23
C GLN A 137 5.02 4.70 3.41
N PHE A 138 4.25 4.73 2.32
CA PHE A 138 4.13 3.59 1.39
C PHE A 138 5.31 3.47 0.43
N GLU A 139 6.17 4.50 0.37
CA GLU A 139 7.30 4.49 -0.58
C GLU A 139 8.33 3.41 -0.22
N GLY A 140 8.65 2.60 -1.21
CA GLY A 140 9.68 1.56 -1.08
C GLY A 140 9.27 0.31 -0.30
N LEU A 141 8.03 0.19 0.17
CA LEU A 141 7.58 -1.00 0.88
C LEU A 141 7.58 -2.22 -0.05
N THR A 142 8.19 -3.30 0.43
CA THR A 142 8.26 -4.58 -0.27
C THR A 142 7.85 -5.72 0.65
N ARG A 143 7.25 -6.77 0.08
CA ARG A 143 6.99 -8.01 0.77
C ARG A 143 7.50 -9.19 -0.04
N THR A 144 7.84 -10.28 0.63
CA THR A 144 8.18 -11.54 -0.03
C THR A 144 6.96 -12.47 0.00
N THR A 145 6.58 -12.99 -1.16
CA THR A 145 5.45 -13.91 -1.25
C THR A 145 5.82 -15.27 -0.63
N LYS A 146 4.87 -15.87 0.10
CA LYS A 146 5.04 -17.21 0.71
C LYS A 146 5.27 -18.30 -0.35
N THR A 147 4.70 -18.12 -1.54
CA THR A 147 4.81 -19.07 -2.65
C THR A 147 5.69 -18.48 -3.75
N GLY A 148 6.80 -19.15 -4.08
CA GLY A 148 7.70 -18.75 -5.16
C GLY A 148 8.75 -17.71 -4.80
N ASN A 149 8.82 -17.27 -3.55
CA ASN A 149 9.85 -16.36 -3.02
C ASN A 149 10.06 -15.09 -3.88
N LYS A 150 8.97 -14.52 -4.36
CA LYS A 150 9.00 -13.30 -5.18
C LYS A 150 8.92 -12.06 -4.30
N THR A 151 9.73 -11.06 -4.64
CA THR A 151 9.66 -9.75 -3.99
C THR A 151 8.68 -8.85 -4.73
N LYS A 152 7.66 -8.40 -4.01
CA LYS A 152 6.60 -7.54 -4.51
C LYS A 152 6.70 -6.17 -3.86
N LYS A 153 6.69 -5.11 -4.67
CA LYS A 153 6.66 -3.72 -4.23
C LYS A 153 5.21 -3.25 -4.18
N LEU A 154 4.81 -2.61 -3.09
CA LEU A 154 3.48 -2.00 -2.97
C LEU A 154 3.39 -0.75 -3.85
N LEU A 155 2.38 -0.68 -4.69
CA LEU A 155 2.03 0.51 -5.47
C LEU A 155 0.87 1.27 -4.82
N GLY A 156 -0.11 0.56 -4.29
CA GLY A 156 -1.21 1.15 -3.58
C GLY A 156 -2.27 0.15 -3.15
N LEU A 157 -3.19 0.62 -2.33
CA LEU A 157 -4.27 -0.16 -1.76
C LEU A 157 -5.61 0.45 -2.14
N PHE A 158 -6.53 -0.40 -2.59
CA PHE A 158 -7.93 -0.04 -2.77
C PHE A 158 -8.72 -0.72 -1.68
N VAL A 159 -9.36 0.04 -0.82
CA VAL A 159 -10.12 -0.49 0.31
C VAL A 159 -11.24 0.48 0.71
N ASN A 160 -12.34 -0.08 1.20
CA ASN A 160 -13.30 0.68 1.99
C ASN A 160 -13.00 0.38 3.47
N LEU A 161 -12.60 1.40 4.22
CA LEU A 161 -12.24 1.24 5.63
C LEU A 161 -13.40 0.79 6.52
N ASP A 162 -14.66 0.92 6.07
CA ASP A 162 -15.83 0.38 6.78
C ASP A 162 -15.81 -1.15 6.89
N ASP A 163 -15.06 -1.84 6.03
CA ASP A 163 -14.89 -3.29 6.07
C ASP A 163 -13.77 -3.75 7.03
N TYR A 164 -12.97 -2.81 7.54
CA TYR A 164 -11.93 -3.09 8.53
C TYR A 164 -12.43 -2.77 9.94
N HIS A 165 -12.52 -3.79 10.78
CA HIS A 165 -13.02 -3.63 12.14
C HIS A 165 -11.87 -3.62 13.15
N VAL A 166 -11.90 -2.62 14.02
CA VAL A 166 -10.95 -2.48 15.13
C VAL A 166 -11.65 -2.84 16.44
N GLY A 167 -11.11 -3.83 17.13
CA GLY A 167 -11.50 -4.19 18.49
C GLY A 167 -10.54 -3.56 19.50
N SER A 168 -11.06 -3.07 20.61
CA SER A 168 -10.22 -2.51 21.66
C SER A 168 -10.69 -2.98 23.06
N THR A 169 -9.74 -3.20 23.96
CA THR A 169 -10.05 -3.38 25.37
C THR A 169 -10.35 -2.03 26.01
N LYS A 170 -11.35 -1.96 26.87
CA LYS A 170 -11.78 -0.73 27.57
C LYS A 170 -12.08 0.45 26.63
N GLY A 171 -12.61 0.18 25.42
CA GLY A 171 -13.01 1.24 24.48
C GLY A 171 -11.85 2.03 23.86
N GLY A 172 -10.65 1.45 23.78
CA GLY A 172 -9.47 2.11 23.20
C GLY A 172 -8.84 3.19 24.11
N GLU A 173 -8.99 3.03 25.42
CA GLU A 173 -8.38 3.95 26.38
C GLU A 173 -6.86 4.01 26.20
N ILE A 174 -6.35 5.24 26.02
CA ILE A 174 -4.92 5.49 25.97
C ILE A 174 -4.43 5.76 27.37
N THR A 175 -3.63 4.83 27.91
CA THR A 175 -3.01 4.98 29.22
C THR A 175 -1.66 5.69 29.08
N ARG A 176 -1.39 6.66 29.95
CA ARG A 176 -0.13 7.38 29.99
C ARG A 176 0.58 7.07 31.28
N PHE A 177 1.85 6.74 31.16
CA PHE A 177 2.75 6.54 32.29
C PHE A 177 3.88 7.55 32.18
N ASN A 178 4.31 8.09 33.31
CA ASN A 178 5.52 8.89 33.43
C ASN A 178 6.39 8.35 34.54
N GLN A 179 7.68 8.31 34.31
CA GLN A 179 8.67 7.88 35.28
C GLN A 179 9.90 8.77 35.17
N PHE A 180 10.39 9.24 36.31
CA PHE A 180 11.65 9.94 36.36
C PHE A 180 12.80 8.92 36.49
N ASP A 181 13.75 8.99 35.56
CA ASP A 181 14.95 8.17 35.56
C ASP A 181 16.08 8.96 36.20
N ILE A 182 16.45 8.59 37.42
CA ILE A 182 17.46 9.28 38.23
C ILE A 182 18.86 9.12 37.64
N ASP A 183 19.15 7.98 37.03
CA ASP A 183 20.48 7.65 36.51
C ASP A 183 20.89 8.57 35.33
N PHE A 184 19.90 8.95 34.51
CA PHE A 184 20.11 9.77 33.33
C PHE A 184 19.53 11.19 33.44
N ASN A 185 18.92 11.54 34.60
CA ASN A 185 18.23 12.80 34.81
C ASN A 185 17.21 13.15 33.73
N GLN A 186 16.39 12.16 33.35
CA GLN A 186 15.40 12.24 32.27
C GLN A 186 14.02 11.82 32.75
N GLU A 187 12.97 12.44 32.21
CA GLU A 187 11.61 11.95 32.33
C GLU A 187 11.25 11.05 31.16
N LYS A 188 10.85 9.80 31.45
CA LYS A 188 10.36 8.84 30.49
C LYS A 188 8.83 8.90 30.45
N TYR A 189 8.28 9.02 29.24
CA TYR A 189 6.85 8.99 29.00
C TYR A 189 6.50 7.77 28.16
N LEU A 190 5.59 6.96 28.63
CA LEU A 190 5.03 5.83 27.89
C LEU A 190 3.55 6.08 27.60
N ILE A 191 3.15 5.80 26.38
CA ILE A 191 1.74 5.78 25.97
C ILE A 191 1.41 4.35 25.53
N GLU A 192 0.40 3.75 26.15
CA GLU A 192 -0.04 2.40 25.86
C GLU A 192 -1.50 2.42 25.41
N THR A 193 -1.80 1.62 24.36
CA THR A 193 -3.16 1.27 23.95
C THR A 193 -3.17 -0.19 23.50
N ARG A 194 -4.30 -0.89 23.65
CA ARG A 194 -4.46 -2.30 23.23
C ARG A 194 -5.58 -2.40 22.23
N LEU A 195 -5.22 -2.77 21.02
CA LEU A 195 -6.11 -2.87 19.89
C LEU A 195 -5.91 -4.20 19.18
N SER A 196 -6.95 -4.66 18.50
CA SER A 196 -6.89 -5.71 17.51
C SER A 196 -7.64 -5.26 16.27
N GLY A 197 -7.25 -5.71 15.09
CA GLY A 197 -7.91 -5.30 13.87
C GLY A 197 -7.79 -6.33 12.75
N ALA A 198 -8.85 -6.43 11.94
CA ALA A 198 -8.86 -7.29 10.77
C ALA A 198 -9.94 -6.86 9.77
N LEU A 199 -9.76 -7.22 8.50
CA LEU A 199 -10.84 -7.22 7.51
C LEU A 199 -11.89 -8.25 7.90
N THR A 200 -13.16 -7.86 7.83
CA THR A 200 -14.29 -8.73 8.23
C THR A 200 -15.02 -9.36 7.06
N ARG A 201 -14.77 -8.85 5.85
CA ARG A 201 -15.37 -9.38 4.61
C ARG A 201 -14.30 -9.98 3.72
N VAL A 202 -14.65 -11.06 3.05
CA VAL A 202 -13.81 -11.69 2.04
C VAL A 202 -13.74 -10.81 0.79
N TYR A 203 -12.55 -10.74 0.17
CA TYR A 203 -12.30 -9.95 -1.05
C TYR A 203 -12.73 -8.48 -0.91
N SER A 204 -12.44 -7.88 0.25
CA SER A 204 -12.84 -6.48 0.57
C SER A 204 -11.74 -5.45 0.37
N ALA A 205 -10.52 -5.88 0.05
CA ALA A 205 -9.41 -5.01 -0.30
C ALA A 205 -8.70 -5.51 -1.56
N ILE A 206 -8.03 -4.59 -2.27
CA ILE A 206 -7.18 -4.90 -3.42
C ILE A 206 -5.82 -4.26 -3.19
N ALA A 207 -4.77 -5.06 -3.20
CA ALA A 207 -3.39 -4.60 -3.14
C ALA A 207 -2.79 -4.64 -4.56
N LEU A 208 -2.39 -3.49 -5.06
CA LEU A 208 -1.71 -3.38 -6.34
C LEU A 208 -0.21 -3.46 -6.13
N GLU A 209 0.44 -4.41 -6.78
CA GLU A 209 1.84 -4.75 -6.56
C GLU A 209 2.63 -4.80 -7.87
N GLU A 210 3.92 -4.55 -7.79
CA GLU A 210 4.86 -4.70 -8.88
C GLU A 210 5.91 -5.77 -8.53
N ASP A 211 6.18 -6.70 -9.45
CA ASP A 211 7.20 -7.73 -9.25
C ASP A 211 8.60 -7.15 -9.47
N VAL A 212 9.37 -7.03 -8.40
CA VAL A 212 10.75 -6.50 -8.40
C VAL A 212 11.79 -7.56 -8.09
N THR A 213 11.45 -8.84 -8.21
CA THR A 213 12.31 -9.97 -7.88
C THR A 213 13.65 -9.93 -8.62
N ALA A 214 13.66 -9.54 -9.87
CA ALA A 214 14.88 -9.46 -10.69
C ALA A 214 15.84 -8.36 -10.20
N VAL A 215 15.31 -7.21 -9.79
CA VAL A 215 16.11 -6.07 -9.32
C VAL A 215 16.76 -6.37 -7.97
N ALA A 216 16.07 -7.11 -7.10
CA ALA A 216 16.63 -7.51 -5.80
C ALA A 216 17.77 -8.53 -5.95
N ALA A 217 17.74 -9.37 -6.99
CA ALA A 217 18.79 -10.34 -7.26
C ALA A 217 20.09 -9.69 -7.80
N GLU A 218 19.99 -8.62 -8.57
CA GLU A 218 21.15 -7.87 -9.10
C GLU A 218 21.85 -7.04 -8.01
N GLY A 219 21.14 -6.53 -7.03
CA GLY A 219 21.71 -5.75 -5.91
C GLY A 219 22.54 -6.57 -4.92
N HIS A 220 22.48 -7.88 -4.95
CA HIS A 220 23.22 -8.75 -4.04
C HIS A 220 24.56 -9.29 -4.61
N THR A 221 24.84 -9.07 -5.90
CA THR A 221 26.05 -9.58 -6.56
C THR A 221 27.24 -8.62 -6.55
N ASP A 222 27.07 -7.36 -6.16
CA ASP A 222 28.15 -6.36 -6.25
C ASP A 222 28.99 -6.18 -4.97
N GLN A 223 28.83 -7.01 -3.93
CA GLN A 223 29.61 -6.88 -2.69
C GLN A 223 30.65 -7.99 -2.42
N GLU A 224 30.88 -8.92 -3.32
CA GLU A 224 31.82 -10.06 -3.07
C GLU A 224 33.08 -10.08 -3.92
N VAL A 225 33.52 -8.96 -4.50
CA VAL A 225 34.84 -8.89 -5.17
C VAL A 225 35.59 -7.62 -4.78
N ALA A 226 36.12 -7.57 -3.57
CA ALA A 226 37.30 -6.79 -3.21
C ALA A 226 37.82 -7.25 -1.84
N GLY A 227 38.65 -8.29 -1.85
CA GLY A 227 39.46 -8.72 -0.71
C GLY A 227 40.89 -8.89 -1.19
#